data_70e3dddd9f1228daf1ad6dcba3e89e30
#
_entry.id   70e3dddd9f1228daf1ad6dcba3e89e30
#
_cell.length_a   1.000
_cell.length_b   1.000
_cell.length_c   1.000
_cell.angle_alpha   90.00
_cell.angle_beta   90.00
_cell.angle_gamma   90.00
#
_symmetry.space_group_name_H-M   'P 1'
#
loop_
_entity.id
_entity.type
_entity.pdbx_description
1 polymer ?
#
loop_
_entity_poly.entity_id
_entity_poly.type
_entity_poly.pdbx_seq_one_letter_code
_entity_poly.pdbx_strand_id
1 'polypeptide(L)'
;ANARQLHGKAMSYNNYTDGDAALRAAYDHERPCVAIIKHANPCGIAVADDVAEAHRLAHACDPVSAFGGVIAVNRPVSVELACQIVPIFTEVVLAPDYEEGALEVLSAKKNLRVLQVEPPARGSYEFKQISGGLLVQERDDIDAPGDSPENWTLAAGAPADEATLADLEFAWRTVRAVRSNAILLVKDGASVGVGMGQVNRVDSCKLAVERANTLGSRSTGDAAASTVDSAGGARASEVVAEAPEQRSIGA
;
A
#
# COMPACT_ATOMS: atom_id res chain seq x y z
N ALA A 1 -10.48 5.77 -18.79
CA ALA A 1 -10.46 5.65 -17.34
C ALA A 1 -11.54 6.56 -16.74
N ASN A 2 -12.25 6.08 -15.75
CA ASN A 2 -13.32 6.82 -15.06
C ASN A 2 -12.69 7.79 -14.03
N ALA A 3 -11.90 8.74 -14.52
CA ALA A 3 -11.21 9.71 -13.69
C ALA A 3 -11.38 11.12 -14.25
N ARG A 4 -11.60 12.07 -13.36
CA ARG A 4 -11.61 13.51 -13.66
C ARG A 4 -10.43 14.17 -12.97
N GLN A 5 -9.53 14.75 -13.74
CA GLN A 5 -8.44 15.56 -13.17
C GLN A 5 -8.99 16.91 -12.73
N LEU A 6 -8.83 17.22 -11.45
CA LEU A 6 -9.31 18.47 -10.83
C LEU A 6 -8.23 19.54 -10.81
N HIS A 7 -6.96 19.14 -10.70
CA HIS A 7 -5.83 20.06 -10.59
C HIS A 7 -4.53 19.45 -11.13
N GLY A 8 -3.53 20.31 -11.40
CA GLY A 8 -2.15 19.94 -11.70
C GLY A 8 -1.85 19.76 -13.18
N LYS A 9 -0.62 19.35 -13.46
CA LYS A 9 -0.14 19.11 -14.83
C LYS A 9 -0.63 17.78 -15.41
N ALA A 10 -0.45 17.57 -16.71
CA ALA A 10 -0.85 16.33 -17.39
C ALA A 10 -0.22 15.08 -16.74
N MET A 11 -0.96 13.98 -16.76
CA MET A 11 -0.50 12.65 -16.30
C MET A 11 0.52 12.07 -17.28
N SER A 12 1.56 11.44 -16.76
CA SER A 12 2.51 10.63 -17.54
C SER A 12 2.06 9.16 -17.57
N TYR A 13 2.67 8.36 -18.44
CA TYR A 13 2.47 6.91 -18.47
C TYR A 13 2.69 6.26 -17.07
N ASN A 14 3.77 6.63 -16.39
CA ASN A 14 4.08 6.09 -15.08
C ASN A 14 3.07 6.53 -14.01
N ASN A 15 2.53 7.76 -14.11
CA ASN A 15 1.49 8.20 -13.19
C ASN A 15 0.20 7.37 -13.35
N TYR A 16 -0.16 6.97 -14.57
CA TYR A 16 -1.29 6.06 -14.77
C TYR A 16 -1.03 4.67 -14.19
N THR A 17 0.18 4.12 -14.40
CA THR A 17 0.56 2.81 -13.88
C THR A 17 0.57 2.79 -12.35
N ASP A 18 1.22 3.79 -11.73
CA ASP A 18 1.28 3.89 -10.28
C ASP A 18 -0.09 4.22 -9.67
N GLY A 19 -0.89 5.05 -10.37
CA GLY A 19 -2.25 5.39 -9.96
C GLY A 19 -3.20 4.19 -9.96
N ASP A 20 -3.15 3.33 -10.97
CA ASP A 20 -3.94 2.09 -11.01
C ASP A 20 -3.53 1.14 -9.89
N ALA A 21 -2.22 0.95 -9.68
CA ALA A 21 -1.70 0.13 -8.60
C ALA A 21 -2.13 0.66 -7.22
N ALA A 22 -2.08 1.98 -7.02
CA ALA A 22 -2.48 2.62 -5.76
C ALA A 22 -3.98 2.48 -5.49
N LEU A 23 -4.82 2.70 -6.52
CA LEU A 23 -6.27 2.53 -6.41
C LEU A 23 -6.65 1.09 -6.06
N ARG A 24 -6.09 0.11 -6.77
CA ARG A 24 -6.34 -1.31 -6.49
C ARG A 24 -5.98 -1.64 -5.05
N ALA A 25 -4.79 -1.25 -4.60
CA ALA A 25 -4.32 -1.48 -3.25
C ALA A 25 -5.22 -0.85 -2.17
N ALA A 26 -5.66 0.41 -2.36
CA ALA A 26 -6.52 1.07 -1.39
C ALA A 26 -7.93 0.45 -1.32
N TYR A 27 -8.47 -0.01 -2.45
CA TYR A 27 -9.81 -0.60 -2.53
C TYR A 27 -9.86 -2.10 -2.24
N ASP A 28 -8.73 -2.75 -1.99
CA ASP A 28 -8.69 -4.10 -1.41
C ASP A 28 -9.14 -4.13 0.06
N HIS A 29 -9.28 -2.95 0.68
CA HIS A 29 -9.69 -2.76 2.08
C HIS A 29 -11.03 -2.07 2.20
N GLU A 30 -11.84 -2.52 3.19
CA GLU A 30 -13.15 -1.95 3.48
C GLU A 30 -13.07 -0.75 4.45
N ARG A 31 -12.12 -0.77 5.39
CA ARG A 31 -11.85 0.35 6.29
C ARG A 31 -11.24 1.53 5.52
N PRO A 32 -11.27 2.78 6.08
CA PRO A 32 -10.52 3.88 5.51
C PRO A 32 -9.06 3.48 5.28
N CYS A 33 -8.62 3.52 4.03
CA CYS A 33 -7.31 3.04 3.60
C CYS A 33 -6.58 4.08 2.77
N VAL A 34 -5.27 4.18 3.01
CA VAL A 34 -4.34 4.95 2.19
C VAL A 34 -3.24 4.04 1.66
N ALA A 35 -3.03 4.07 0.35
CA ALA A 35 -1.92 3.40 -0.32
C ALA A 35 -0.98 4.44 -0.96
N ILE A 36 0.30 4.37 -0.61
CA ILE A 36 1.37 5.19 -1.17
C ILE A 36 2.22 4.29 -2.05
N ILE A 37 2.15 4.51 -3.36
CA ILE A 37 2.79 3.66 -4.37
C ILE A 37 3.86 4.44 -5.13
N LYS A 38 4.95 3.78 -5.45
CA LYS A 38 5.98 4.28 -6.35
C LYS A 38 6.58 3.14 -7.16
N HIS A 39 6.67 3.32 -8.50
CA HIS A 39 7.14 2.27 -9.41
C HIS A 39 6.32 0.96 -9.29
N ALA A 40 5.00 1.13 -9.14
CA ALA A 40 4.03 0.05 -8.96
C ALA A 40 4.34 -0.91 -7.77
N ASN A 41 4.98 -0.39 -6.72
CA ASN A 41 5.19 -1.08 -5.45
C ASN A 41 4.79 -0.16 -4.29
N PRO A 42 4.31 -0.70 -3.16
CA PRO A 42 3.98 0.13 -2.01
C PRO A 42 5.25 0.66 -1.31
N CYS A 43 5.24 1.96 -1.04
CA CYS A 43 6.06 2.58 -0.02
C CYS A 43 5.45 2.33 1.36
N GLY A 44 4.13 2.30 1.42
CA GLY A 44 3.36 1.92 2.58
C GLY A 44 1.86 1.93 2.29
N ILE A 45 1.15 1.06 3.00
CA ILE A 45 -0.31 0.95 2.98
C ILE A 45 -0.77 0.82 4.42
N ALA A 46 -1.86 1.49 4.77
CA ALA A 46 -2.46 1.37 6.09
C ALA A 46 -3.96 1.59 6.07
N VAL A 47 -4.63 0.98 7.04
CA VAL A 47 -6.03 1.23 7.39
C VAL A 47 -6.09 1.84 8.79
N ALA A 48 -7.03 2.77 9.00
CA ALA A 48 -7.27 3.38 10.30
C ALA A 48 -8.75 3.75 10.43
N ASP A 49 -9.10 4.48 11.50
CA ASP A 49 -10.47 4.95 11.69
C ASP A 49 -10.82 6.11 10.76
N ASP A 50 -9.80 6.86 10.34
CA ASP A 50 -9.91 7.91 9.33
C ASP A 50 -8.71 7.90 8.36
N VAL A 51 -8.83 8.68 7.27
CA VAL A 51 -7.83 8.71 6.19
C VAL A 51 -6.57 9.50 6.55
N ALA A 52 -6.64 10.45 7.49
CA ALA A 52 -5.47 11.22 7.90
C ALA A 52 -4.54 10.34 8.75
N GLU A 53 -5.11 9.56 9.67
CA GLU A 53 -4.34 8.58 10.44
C GLU A 53 -3.83 7.45 9.55
N ALA A 54 -4.65 6.92 8.63
CA ALA A 54 -4.20 5.92 7.66
C ALA A 54 -3.01 6.43 6.82
N HIS A 55 -3.02 7.69 6.40
CA HIS A 55 -1.88 8.30 5.69
C HIS A 55 -0.64 8.39 6.56
N ARG A 56 -0.78 8.84 7.82
CA ARG A 56 0.34 8.94 8.74
C ARG A 56 1.04 7.59 8.93
N LEU A 57 0.25 6.53 9.12
CA LEU A 57 0.76 5.16 9.27
C LEU A 57 1.39 4.63 7.98
N ALA A 58 0.72 4.80 6.84
CA ALA A 58 1.26 4.38 5.54
C ALA A 58 2.58 5.08 5.21
N HIS A 59 2.65 6.40 5.43
CA HIS A 59 3.85 7.19 5.20
C HIS A 59 5.00 6.78 6.13
N ALA A 60 4.71 6.40 7.37
CA ALA A 60 5.72 5.98 8.35
C ALA A 60 6.45 4.69 7.95
N CYS A 61 5.89 3.86 7.07
CA CYS A 61 6.52 2.62 6.61
C CYS A 61 7.84 2.90 5.86
N ASP A 62 7.81 3.82 4.87
CA ASP A 62 9.01 4.24 4.12
C ASP A 62 8.88 5.70 3.66
N PRO A 63 9.12 6.67 4.55
CA PRO A 63 8.97 8.09 4.22
C PRO A 63 9.99 8.58 3.18
N VAL A 64 11.11 7.88 3.03
CA VAL A 64 12.12 8.21 2.03
C VAL A 64 11.63 7.87 0.63
N SER A 65 11.09 6.68 0.44
CA SER A 65 10.55 6.26 -0.87
C SER A 65 9.22 6.94 -1.19
N ALA A 66 8.42 7.31 -0.19
CA ALA A 66 7.15 8.02 -0.37
C ALA A 66 7.31 9.39 -1.05
N PHE A 67 8.48 10.01 -0.94
CA PHE A 67 8.81 11.23 -1.67
C PHE A 67 8.74 11.01 -3.19
N GLY A 68 7.84 11.71 -3.85
CA GLY A 68 7.54 11.55 -5.29
C GLY A 68 6.63 10.36 -5.60
N GLY A 69 5.94 9.83 -4.61
CA GLY A 69 4.96 8.76 -4.77
C GLY A 69 3.60 9.22 -5.26
N VAL A 70 2.74 8.25 -5.48
CA VAL A 70 1.32 8.39 -5.84
C VAL A 70 0.49 7.90 -4.67
N ILE A 71 -0.49 8.70 -4.24
CA ILE A 71 -1.36 8.40 -3.10
C ILE A 71 -2.76 8.09 -3.61
N ALA A 72 -3.32 6.95 -3.22
CA ALA A 72 -4.73 6.65 -3.40
C ALA A 72 -5.43 6.44 -2.05
N VAL A 73 -6.67 6.91 -1.99
CA VAL A 73 -7.52 6.86 -0.81
C VAL A 73 -8.88 6.27 -1.21
N ASN A 74 -9.43 5.37 -0.38
CA ASN A 74 -10.73 4.75 -0.66
C ASN A 74 -11.92 5.50 -0.02
N ARG A 75 -11.70 6.68 0.52
CA ARG A 75 -12.69 7.61 1.11
C ARG A 75 -12.41 9.03 0.62
N PRO A 76 -13.32 9.99 0.84
CA PRO A 76 -13.03 11.39 0.56
C PRO A 76 -11.77 11.87 1.27
N VAL A 77 -10.96 12.68 0.59
CA VAL A 77 -9.78 13.32 1.20
C VAL A 77 -10.25 14.40 2.14
N SER A 78 -9.90 14.29 3.43
CA SER A 78 -10.18 15.31 4.43
C SER A 78 -9.22 16.50 4.32
N VAL A 79 -9.59 17.64 4.88
CA VAL A 79 -8.70 18.82 4.95
C VAL A 79 -7.43 18.48 5.74
N GLU A 80 -7.55 17.68 6.81
CA GLU A 80 -6.40 17.22 7.59
C GLU A 80 -5.43 16.40 6.76
N LEU A 81 -5.93 15.41 6.01
CA LEU A 81 -5.11 14.61 5.09
C LEU A 81 -4.44 15.50 4.04
N ALA A 82 -5.17 16.46 3.45
CA ALA A 82 -4.61 17.39 2.49
C ALA A 82 -3.44 18.20 3.08
N CYS A 83 -3.57 18.66 4.32
CA CYS A 83 -2.50 19.36 5.05
C CYS A 83 -1.27 18.47 5.30
N GLN A 84 -1.45 17.18 5.53
CA GLN A 84 -0.34 16.23 5.68
C GLN A 84 0.39 15.96 4.35
N ILE A 85 -0.34 15.92 3.22
CA ILE A 85 0.22 15.66 1.90
C ILE A 85 1.05 16.85 1.39
N VAL A 86 0.57 18.07 1.57
CA VAL A 86 1.18 19.28 0.97
C VAL A 86 2.67 19.47 1.29
N PRO A 87 3.19 19.22 2.50
CA PRO A 87 4.62 19.34 2.80
C PRO A 87 5.50 18.32 2.04
N ILE A 88 4.93 17.20 1.63
CA ILE A 88 5.63 16.10 0.99
C ILE A 88 5.52 16.24 -0.54
N PHE A 89 6.63 16.08 -1.25
CA PHE A 89 6.54 16.02 -2.71
C PHE A 89 5.77 14.76 -3.13
N THR A 90 4.59 14.99 -3.68
CA THR A 90 3.66 13.94 -4.16
C THR A 90 3.34 14.20 -5.62
N GLU A 91 3.37 13.16 -6.46
CA GLU A 91 3.09 13.25 -7.88
C GLU A 91 1.60 13.31 -8.20
N VAL A 92 0.81 12.45 -7.54
CA VAL A 92 -0.62 12.28 -7.79
C VAL A 92 -1.35 11.95 -6.51
N VAL A 93 -2.56 12.49 -6.35
CA VAL A 93 -3.55 12.08 -5.34
C VAL A 93 -4.82 11.63 -6.05
N LEU A 94 -5.30 10.43 -5.70
CA LEU A 94 -6.52 9.84 -6.24
C LEU A 94 -7.49 9.51 -5.11
N ALA A 95 -8.73 9.97 -5.22
CA ALA A 95 -9.77 9.70 -4.23
C ALA A 95 -11.16 9.72 -4.89
N PRO A 96 -12.18 9.11 -4.26
CA PRO A 96 -13.54 9.18 -4.76
C PRO A 96 -14.12 10.58 -4.68
N ASP A 97 -13.69 11.37 -3.68
CA ASP A 97 -14.12 12.74 -3.49
C ASP A 97 -13.14 13.52 -2.60
N TYR A 98 -13.41 14.81 -2.39
CA TYR A 98 -12.61 15.74 -1.60
C TYR A 98 -13.56 16.57 -0.74
N GLU A 99 -13.29 16.67 0.56
CA GLU A 99 -14.03 17.56 1.45
C GLU A 99 -13.88 19.03 1.03
N GLU A 100 -14.82 19.86 1.42
CA GLU A 100 -14.75 21.31 1.19
C GLU A 100 -13.46 21.88 1.81
N GLY A 101 -12.68 22.59 0.99
CA GLY A 101 -11.37 23.12 1.38
C GLY A 101 -10.18 22.18 1.13
N ALA A 102 -10.35 20.85 1.08
CA ALA A 102 -9.25 19.93 0.85
C ALA A 102 -8.62 20.13 -0.53
N LEU A 103 -9.44 20.34 -1.56
CA LEU A 103 -8.96 20.62 -2.91
C LEU A 103 -8.19 21.94 -3.00
N GLU A 104 -8.63 22.98 -2.26
CA GLU A 104 -7.92 24.27 -2.19
C GLU A 104 -6.52 24.08 -1.58
N VAL A 105 -6.41 23.34 -0.47
CA VAL A 105 -5.14 23.05 0.20
C VAL A 105 -4.20 22.31 -0.75
N LEU A 106 -4.64 21.25 -1.42
CA LEU A 106 -3.83 20.49 -2.38
C LEU A 106 -3.42 21.33 -3.60
N SER A 107 -4.30 22.23 -4.06
CA SER A 107 -4.06 23.10 -5.23
C SER A 107 -2.99 24.16 -4.99
N ALA A 108 -2.57 24.39 -3.75
CA ALA A 108 -1.39 25.20 -3.44
C ALA A 108 -0.11 24.65 -4.10
N LYS A 109 -0.07 23.36 -4.43
CA LYS A 109 1.04 22.71 -5.16
C LYS A 109 0.74 22.65 -6.66
N LYS A 110 1.19 23.65 -7.42
CA LYS A 110 0.92 23.81 -8.86
C LYS A 110 1.08 22.54 -9.72
N ASN A 111 2.02 21.69 -9.36
CA ASN A 111 2.35 20.49 -10.15
C ASN A 111 1.68 19.21 -9.65
N LEU A 112 1.08 19.21 -8.46
CA LEU A 112 0.38 18.07 -7.89
C LEU A 112 -0.86 17.76 -8.73
N ARG A 113 -0.95 16.53 -9.19
CA ARG A 113 -2.13 16.06 -9.91
C ARG A 113 -3.16 15.56 -8.91
N VAL A 114 -4.34 16.12 -8.96
CA VAL A 114 -5.47 15.74 -8.09
C VAL A 114 -6.57 15.18 -8.97
N LEU A 115 -6.93 13.91 -8.74
CA LEU A 115 -7.90 13.19 -9.55
C LEU A 115 -9.06 12.70 -8.70
N GLN A 116 -10.27 12.98 -9.14
CA GLN A 116 -11.46 12.31 -8.66
C GLN A 116 -11.66 11.04 -9.48
N VAL A 117 -11.80 9.90 -8.80
CA VAL A 117 -11.87 8.57 -9.44
C VAL A 117 -12.95 7.73 -8.79
N GLU A 118 -13.61 6.90 -9.59
CA GLU A 118 -14.53 5.91 -9.07
C GLU A 118 -13.77 4.66 -8.57
N PRO A 119 -14.36 3.87 -7.67
CA PRO A 119 -13.81 2.58 -7.26
C PRO A 119 -13.45 1.71 -8.48
N PRO A 120 -12.37 0.93 -8.42
CA PRO A 120 -12.02 -0.01 -9.48
C PRO A 120 -13.15 -1.02 -9.71
N ALA A 121 -13.47 -1.30 -10.98
CA ALA A 121 -14.43 -2.35 -11.31
C ALA A 121 -13.84 -3.72 -10.92
N ARG A 122 -14.67 -4.58 -10.32
CA ARG A 122 -14.37 -5.99 -10.04
C ARG A 122 -14.82 -6.89 -11.19
N GLY A 123 -14.31 -8.12 -11.24
CA GLY A 123 -14.76 -9.13 -12.21
C GLY A 123 -14.40 -8.82 -13.67
N SER A 124 -13.31 -8.12 -13.92
CA SER A 124 -12.84 -7.78 -15.26
C SER A 124 -11.62 -8.62 -15.68
N TYR A 125 -11.25 -8.52 -16.96
CA TYR A 125 -10.04 -9.15 -17.47
C TYR A 125 -8.82 -8.23 -17.35
N GLU A 126 -7.66 -8.83 -17.14
CA GLU A 126 -6.36 -8.18 -17.25
C GLU A 126 -5.71 -8.53 -18.58
N PHE A 127 -5.05 -7.53 -19.16
CA PHE A 127 -4.35 -7.64 -20.43
C PHE A 127 -2.89 -7.29 -20.26
N LYS A 128 -2.01 -8.16 -20.74
CA LYS A 128 -0.58 -7.90 -20.77
C LYS A 128 -0.04 -8.09 -22.18
N GLN A 129 0.46 -7.02 -22.77
CA GLN A 129 1.14 -7.11 -24.06
C GLN A 129 2.48 -7.84 -23.91
N ILE A 130 2.73 -8.78 -24.80
CA ILE A 130 4.02 -9.46 -25.00
C ILE A 130 4.49 -9.28 -26.42
N SER A 131 5.74 -9.64 -26.73
CA SER A 131 6.23 -9.61 -28.11
C SER A 131 5.45 -10.60 -28.95
N GLY A 132 4.74 -10.08 -29.95
CA GLY A 132 3.95 -10.88 -30.88
C GLY A 132 2.57 -11.30 -30.39
N GLY A 133 2.09 -10.82 -29.22
CA GLY A 133 0.78 -11.25 -28.70
C GLY A 133 0.27 -10.46 -27.51
N LEU A 134 -0.84 -10.94 -27.00
CA LEU A 134 -1.53 -10.41 -25.83
C LEU A 134 -1.92 -11.56 -24.90
N LEU A 135 -1.53 -11.46 -23.63
CA LEU A 135 -2.02 -12.35 -22.58
C LEU A 135 -3.31 -11.77 -22.00
N VAL A 136 -4.27 -12.63 -21.77
CA VAL A 136 -5.57 -12.28 -21.17
C VAL A 136 -5.82 -13.24 -20.01
N GLN A 137 -6.18 -12.71 -18.85
CA GLN A 137 -6.57 -13.49 -17.69
C GLN A 137 -7.72 -12.83 -16.96
N GLU A 138 -8.45 -13.58 -16.16
CA GLU A 138 -9.36 -12.99 -15.18
C GLU A 138 -8.57 -12.20 -14.15
N ARG A 139 -9.13 -11.06 -13.74
CA ARG A 139 -8.51 -10.25 -12.71
C ARG A 139 -8.51 -11.00 -11.39
N ASP A 140 -7.40 -10.97 -10.70
CA ASP A 140 -7.28 -11.48 -9.34
C ASP A 140 -7.93 -10.48 -8.37
N ASP A 141 -9.17 -10.74 -8.01
CA ASP A 141 -9.94 -9.96 -7.02
C ASP A 141 -10.00 -10.73 -5.69
N ILE A 142 -10.22 -10.02 -4.57
CA ILE A 142 -10.44 -10.65 -3.24
C ILE A 142 -11.90 -11.11 -3.19
N ASP A 143 -12.16 -12.32 -3.64
CA ASP A 143 -13.50 -12.91 -3.74
C ASP A 143 -13.53 -14.43 -3.50
N ALA A 144 -12.37 -15.06 -3.31
CA ALA A 144 -12.30 -16.48 -3.01
C ALA A 144 -12.65 -16.77 -1.54
N PRO A 145 -13.26 -17.95 -1.23
CA PRO A 145 -13.53 -18.32 0.17
C PRO A 145 -12.31 -18.28 1.08
N GLY A 146 -11.11 -18.56 0.55
CA GLY A 146 -9.84 -18.49 1.30
C GLY A 146 -9.35 -17.08 1.61
N ASP A 147 -9.96 -16.05 1.03
CA ASP A 147 -9.62 -14.64 1.32
C ASP A 147 -10.27 -14.13 2.61
N SER A 148 -11.24 -14.86 3.17
CA SER A 148 -11.87 -14.54 4.44
C SER A 148 -11.22 -15.30 5.60
N PRO A 149 -10.80 -14.62 6.69
CA PRO A 149 -10.26 -15.27 7.89
C PRO A 149 -11.19 -16.31 8.51
N GLU A 150 -12.52 -16.17 8.33
CA GLU A 150 -13.52 -17.11 8.81
C GLU A 150 -13.34 -18.53 8.24
N ASN A 151 -12.71 -18.62 7.07
CA ASN A 151 -12.45 -19.89 6.38
C ASN A 151 -11.02 -20.41 6.63
N TRP A 152 -10.21 -19.72 7.41
CA TRP A 152 -8.84 -20.15 7.69
C TRP A 152 -8.82 -21.25 8.76
N THR A 153 -7.91 -22.20 8.59
CA THR A 153 -7.72 -23.30 9.53
C THR A 153 -6.34 -23.20 10.15
N LEU A 154 -6.29 -23.25 11.50
CA LEU A 154 -5.03 -23.30 12.23
C LEU A 154 -4.32 -24.62 11.93
N ALA A 155 -3.20 -24.55 11.21
CA ALA A 155 -2.41 -25.72 10.82
C ALA A 155 -1.41 -26.15 11.90
N ALA A 156 -0.87 -25.19 12.66
CA ALA A 156 0.13 -25.46 13.71
C ALA A 156 0.25 -24.24 14.65
N GLY A 157 0.77 -24.49 15.86
CA GLY A 157 1.03 -23.46 16.86
C GLY A 157 -0.19 -23.12 17.73
N ALA A 158 -0.14 -21.99 18.42
CA ALA A 158 -1.25 -21.46 19.21
C ALA A 158 -2.17 -20.61 18.31
N PRO A 159 -3.49 -20.53 18.62
CA PRO A 159 -4.39 -19.61 17.94
C PRO A 159 -3.90 -18.16 18.06
N ALA A 160 -4.04 -17.40 16.97
CA ALA A 160 -3.83 -15.97 17.00
C ALA A 160 -4.92 -15.30 17.85
N ASP A 161 -4.57 -14.25 18.57
CA ASP A 161 -5.57 -13.38 19.19
C ASP A 161 -6.26 -12.51 18.10
N GLU A 162 -7.30 -11.79 18.50
CA GLU A 162 -8.12 -10.99 17.58
C GLU A 162 -7.29 -9.90 16.85
N ALA A 163 -6.37 -9.24 17.56
CA ALA A 163 -5.51 -8.21 16.98
C ALA A 163 -4.55 -8.79 15.94
N THR A 164 -3.91 -9.92 16.28
CA THR A 164 -3.03 -10.64 15.36
C THR A 164 -3.80 -11.15 14.14
N LEU A 165 -5.03 -11.65 14.31
CA LEU A 165 -5.86 -12.11 13.19
C LEU A 165 -6.25 -10.97 12.27
N ALA A 166 -6.56 -9.79 12.82
CA ALA A 166 -6.83 -8.59 12.03
C ALA A 166 -5.60 -8.14 11.21
N ASP A 167 -4.40 -8.20 11.80
CA ASP A 167 -3.16 -7.92 11.09
C ASP A 167 -2.86 -8.96 10.01
N LEU A 168 -3.18 -10.25 10.24
CA LEU A 168 -3.06 -11.31 9.22
C LEU A 168 -3.99 -11.05 8.03
N GLU A 169 -5.25 -10.67 8.26
CA GLU A 169 -6.18 -10.31 7.20
C GLU A 169 -5.69 -9.08 6.43
N PHE A 170 -5.26 -8.04 7.13
CA PHE A 170 -4.68 -6.87 6.50
C PHE A 170 -3.45 -7.24 5.65
N ALA A 171 -2.56 -8.10 6.16
CA ALA A 171 -1.38 -8.55 5.44
C ALA A 171 -1.74 -9.35 4.19
N TRP A 172 -2.71 -10.25 4.28
CA TRP A 172 -3.22 -11.06 3.17
C TRP A 172 -3.72 -10.18 2.01
N ARG A 173 -4.55 -9.18 2.34
CA ARG A 173 -5.09 -8.24 1.37
C ARG A 173 -3.99 -7.33 0.78
N THR A 174 -3.08 -6.84 1.62
CA THR A 174 -2.07 -5.85 1.24
C THR A 174 -0.94 -6.45 0.41
N VAL A 175 -0.51 -7.71 0.67
CA VAL A 175 0.63 -8.33 -0.04
C VAL A 175 0.38 -8.49 -1.55
N ARG A 176 -0.87 -8.49 -1.99
CA ARG A 176 -1.25 -8.51 -3.42
C ARG A 176 -0.72 -7.29 -4.19
N ALA A 177 -0.54 -6.16 -3.51
CA ALA A 177 0.04 -4.95 -4.12
C ALA A 177 1.57 -5.03 -4.27
N VAL A 178 2.21 -6.02 -3.66
CA VAL A 178 3.67 -6.16 -3.66
C VAL A 178 4.13 -7.10 -4.77
N ARG A 179 5.07 -6.65 -5.58
CA ARG A 179 5.60 -7.50 -6.66
C ARG A 179 6.43 -8.65 -6.12
N SER A 180 6.20 -9.83 -6.67
CA SER A 180 6.87 -11.10 -6.33
C SER A 180 8.37 -11.08 -6.70
N ASN A 181 9.26 -11.78 -5.97
CA ASN A 181 8.97 -12.37 -4.67
C ASN A 181 8.71 -11.27 -3.67
N ALA A 182 7.67 -11.45 -2.87
CA ALA A 182 7.18 -10.43 -1.96
C ALA A 182 7.12 -10.96 -0.52
N ILE A 183 7.62 -10.17 0.42
CA ILE A 183 7.40 -10.35 1.86
C ILE A 183 6.89 -9.02 2.42
N LEU A 184 5.82 -9.08 3.17
CA LEU A 184 5.21 -7.94 3.83
C LEU A 184 5.19 -8.17 5.34
N LEU A 185 5.68 -7.21 6.09
CA LEU A 185 5.55 -7.14 7.55
C LEU A 185 4.52 -6.09 7.90
N VAL A 186 3.62 -6.44 8.81
CA VAL A 186 2.52 -5.56 9.23
C VAL A 186 2.44 -5.47 10.75
N LYS A 187 1.86 -4.36 11.23
CA LYS A 187 1.53 -4.14 12.62
C LYS A 187 0.42 -3.10 12.74
N ASP A 188 -0.58 -3.40 13.55
CA ASP A 188 -1.68 -2.48 13.89
C ASP A 188 -2.38 -1.89 12.64
N GLY A 189 -2.66 -2.75 11.65
CA GLY A 189 -3.32 -2.36 10.41
C GLY A 189 -2.47 -1.54 9.44
N ALA A 190 -1.14 -1.57 9.59
CA ALA A 190 -0.21 -0.85 8.72
C ALA A 190 0.95 -1.72 8.26
N SER A 191 1.42 -1.51 7.04
CA SER A 191 2.70 -2.06 6.59
C SER A 191 3.85 -1.39 7.35
N VAL A 192 4.81 -2.19 7.84
CA VAL A 192 6.00 -1.70 8.55
C VAL A 192 7.30 -2.08 7.85
N GLY A 193 7.25 -3.04 6.94
CA GLY A 193 8.40 -3.42 6.12
C GLY A 193 7.96 -4.15 4.85
N VAL A 194 8.49 -3.75 3.71
CA VAL A 194 8.12 -4.30 2.40
C VAL A 194 9.36 -4.76 1.66
N GLY A 195 9.44 -6.06 1.42
CA GLY A 195 10.43 -6.67 0.51
C GLY A 195 9.75 -7.00 -0.81
N MET A 196 10.12 -6.31 -1.89
CA MET A 196 9.44 -6.39 -3.18
C MET A 196 10.40 -6.75 -4.31
N GLY A 197 9.90 -7.51 -5.29
CA GLY A 197 10.53 -7.68 -6.60
C GLY A 197 11.87 -8.42 -6.55
N GLN A 198 12.11 -9.23 -5.54
CA GLN A 198 13.38 -9.96 -5.42
C GLN A 198 13.33 -11.27 -6.18
N VAL A 199 14.50 -11.73 -6.65
CA VAL A 199 14.62 -12.98 -7.42
C VAL A 199 14.53 -14.23 -6.53
N ASN A 200 14.61 -14.07 -5.21
CA ASN A 200 14.41 -15.14 -4.23
C ASN A 200 13.73 -14.62 -2.96
N ARG A 201 13.08 -15.53 -2.21
CA ARG A 201 12.32 -15.19 -1.00
C ARG A 201 13.20 -14.73 0.15
N VAL A 202 14.41 -15.27 0.27
CA VAL A 202 15.33 -14.95 1.37
C VAL A 202 15.74 -13.48 1.30
N ASP A 203 16.08 -12.99 0.11
CA ASP A 203 16.45 -11.58 -0.07
C ASP A 203 15.24 -10.66 0.11
N SER A 204 14.05 -11.09 -0.31
CA SER A 204 12.81 -10.36 -0.03
C SER A 204 12.54 -10.26 1.47
N CYS A 205 12.73 -11.35 2.22
CA CYS A 205 12.58 -11.36 3.67
C CYS A 205 13.59 -10.44 4.35
N LYS A 206 14.86 -10.54 3.99
CA LYS A 206 15.92 -9.65 4.52
C LYS A 206 15.59 -8.18 4.26
N LEU A 207 15.14 -7.86 3.05
CA LEU A 207 14.78 -6.50 2.67
C LEU A 207 13.59 -5.98 3.50
N ALA A 208 12.55 -6.79 3.70
CA ALA A 208 11.41 -6.42 4.52
C ALA A 208 11.81 -6.13 5.97
N VAL A 209 12.62 -7.03 6.57
CA VAL A 209 13.11 -6.88 7.96
C VAL A 209 14.04 -5.67 8.09
N GLU A 210 14.97 -5.47 7.17
CA GLU A 210 15.86 -4.31 7.18
C GLU A 210 15.06 -3.00 7.13
N ARG A 211 14.06 -2.91 6.24
CA ARG A 211 13.22 -1.73 6.10
C ARG A 211 12.37 -1.49 7.36
N ALA A 212 11.78 -2.52 7.93
CA ALA A 212 11.03 -2.41 9.18
C ALA A 212 11.89 -1.83 10.31
N ASN A 213 13.14 -2.26 10.40
CA ASN A 213 14.05 -1.84 11.47
C ASN A 213 14.72 -0.49 11.23
N THR A 214 14.82 -0.02 10.00
CA THR A 214 15.63 1.18 9.65
C THR A 214 14.78 2.36 9.21
N LEU A 215 13.69 2.15 8.47
CA LEU A 215 12.92 3.24 7.87
C LEU A 215 11.91 3.84 8.85
N GLY A 216 11.23 3.03 9.64
CA GLY A 216 10.28 3.48 10.66
C GLY A 216 10.90 4.40 11.72
N SER A 217 12.18 4.23 12.02
CA SER A 217 12.93 5.10 12.95
C SER A 217 13.29 6.45 12.34
N ARG A 218 13.32 6.57 11.02
CA ARG A 218 13.64 7.84 10.32
C ARG A 218 12.47 8.82 10.31
N SER A 219 11.26 8.36 10.54
CA SER A 219 10.06 9.21 10.52
C SER A 219 9.86 10.02 11.81
N THR A 220 10.51 9.66 12.90
CA THR A 220 10.30 10.27 14.21
C THR A 220 11.07 11.56 14.46
N GLY A 221 11.87 12.04 13.50
CA GLY A 221 12.59 13.33 13.61
C GLY A 221 13.62 13.42 14.75
N ASP A 222 13.74 12.38 15.56
CA ASP A 222 14.74 12.30 16.63
C ASP A 222 16.06 11.76 16.06
N ALA A 223 16.86 12.69 15.52
CA ALA A 223 18.29 12.50 15.34
C ALA A 223 18.99 12.51 16.71
N ALA A 224 18.54 11.71 17.65
CA ALA A 224 19.31 11.37 18.83
C ALA A 224 20.11 10.11 18.46
N ALA A 225 21.41 10.28 18.29
CA ALA A 225 22.37 9.20 18.23
C ALA A 225 22.19 8.30 19.47
N SER A 226 21.37 7.25 19.37
CA SER A 226 21.39 6.17 20.34
C SER A 226 22.41 5.14 19.85
N THR A 227 23.54 5.07 20.51
CA THR A 227 24.42 3.91 20.53
C THR A 227 23.57 2.67 20.75
N VAL A 228 23.56 1.79 19.75
CA VAL A 228 22.89 0.50 19.85
C VAL A 228 23.65 -0.34 20.86
N ASP A 229 23.16 -0.41 22.08
CA ASP A 229 23.54 -1.44 23.00
C ASP A 229 22.90 -2.76 22.54
N SER A 230 23.73 -3.71 22.21
CA SER A 230 23.40 -5.04 21.73
C SER A 230 22.89 -5.95 22.86
N ALA A 231 21.76 -5.61 23.47
CA ALA A 231 21.03 -6.55 24.36
C ALA A 231 19.62 -6.00 24.66
N GLY A 232 18.64 -6.47 23.96
CA GLY A 232 17.25 -6.14 24.27
C GLY A 232 16.32 -6.48 23.10
N GLY A 233 16.08 -7.77 22.86
CA GLY A 233 15.14 -8.21 21.85
C GLY A 233 13.73 -7.73 22.19
N ALA A 234 13.25 -6.71 21.50
CA ALA A 234 11.84 -6.43 21.44
C ALA A 234 11.17 -7.53 20.60
N ARG A 235 10.37 -8.36 21.26
CA ARG A 235 9.47 -9.30 20.58
C ARG A 235 8.33 -8.48 19.96
N ALA A 236 8.52 -8.01 18.75
CA ALA A 236 7.39 -7.73 17.88
C ALA A 236 6.80 -9.10 17.50
N SER A 237 5.53 -9.31 17.72
CA SER A 237 4.79 -10.42 17.13
C SER A 237 4.66 -10.09 15.63
N GLU A 238 5.66 -10.47 14.86
CA GLU A 238 5.72 -10.22 13.41
C GLU A 238 4.82 -11.23 12.73
N VAL A 239 3.79 -10.72 12.07
CA VAL A 239 2.96 -11.52 11.18
C VAL A 239 3.53 -11.38 9.78
N VAL A 240 3.99 -12.48 9.22
CA VAL A 240 4.53 -12.56 7.87
C VAL A 240 3.48 -13.15 6.94
N ALA A 241 3.06 -12.39 5.93
CA ALA A 241 2.25 -12.91 4.83
C ALA A 241 3.10 -13.03 3.57
N GLU A 242 3.06 -14.18 2.95
CA GLU A 242 3.73 -14.48 1.68
C GLU A 242 2.70 -14.46 0.55
N ALA A 243 2.98 -13.71 -0.53
CA ALA A 243 2.09 -13.67 -1.68
C ALA A 243 1.95 -15.07 -2.30
N PRO A 244 0.73 -15.50 -2.65
CA PRO A 244 0.54 -16.76 -3.35
C PRO A 244 1.30 -16.75 -4.69
N GLU A 245 1.88 -17.87 -5.06
CA GLU A 245 2.45 -18.04 -6.39
C GLU A 245 1.34 -17.79 -7.42
N GLN A 246 1.59 -16.90 -8.37
CA GLN A 246 0.70 -16.76 -9.52
C GLN A 246 0.52 -18.14 -10.15
N ARG A 247 -0.68 -18.70 -10.04
CA ARG A 247 -1.01 -19.94 -10.74
C ARG A 247 -0.86 -19.67 -12.22
N SER A 248 0.20 -20.20 -12.83
CA SER A 248 0.30 -20.28 -14.27
C SER A 248 -0.81 -21.24 -14.73
N ILE A 249 -1.87 -20.69 -15.28
CA ILE A 249 -2.82 -21.50 -16.05
C ILE A 249 -2.06 -21.89 -17.30
N GLY A 250 -1.67 -23.17 -17.38
CA GLY A 250 -1.06 -23.75 -18.56
C GLY A 250 -1.95 -23.55 -19.77
N ALA A 251 -1.30 -23.30 -20.90
CA ALA A 251 -1.92 -23.23 -22.21
C ALA A 251 -2.55 -24.57 -22.60
#